data_2003db409a8ee88e4543a1c5217d3bd5
#
_entry.id   2003db409a8ee88e4543a1c5217d3bd5
#
_cell.length_a   1.000
_cell.length_b   1.000
_cell.length_c   1.000
_cell.angle_alpha   90.00
_cell.angle_beta   90.00
_cell.angle_gamma   90.00
#
_symmetry.space_group_name_H-M   'P 1'
#
loop_
_entity.id
_entity.type
_entity.pdbx_description
1 polymer ?
#
loop_
_entity_poly.entity_id
_entity_poly.type
_entity_poly.pdbx_seq_one_letter_code
_entity_poly.pdbx_strand_id
1 'polypeptide(L)'
;MDTLAARQQMVDQQIRTWEVLDPRVLDALSAVPREAFVPPEYRELAFADAPIPIGFGQTMLAPKLQGRILQALGPNATDSVLEVGSGTGYLSACLSLLSASTRSIDIHAGLIGSAALNLRAVPNARVQFEIRDAFDAAPLGEYDAIAVTGSLPVYDTRFERGLRVGGRLFVIVGAAPVMDAVLVRRVDTNEWIRESLFETVVMPLINATAAQRFVF
;
A
#
# COMPACT_ATOMS: atom_id res chain seq x y z
N MET A 1 -14.07 19.33 -15.02
CA MET A 1 -12.71 18.79 -15.32
C MET A 1 -12.90 17.44 -15.98
N ASP A 2 -12.21 17.17 -17.08
CA ASP A 2 -12.20 15.83 -17.68
C ASP A 2 -11.37 14.91 -16.77
N THR A 3 -12.06 14.06 -16.02
CA THR A 3 -11.47 13.19 -15.01
C THR A 3 -10.56 12.13 -15.63
N LEU A 4 -10.88 11.67 -16.84
CA LEU A 4 -10.05 10.69 -17.55
C LEU A 4 -8.72 11.32 -17.99
N ALA A 5 -8.77 12.53 -18.57
CA ALA A 5 -7.57 13.27 -18.94
C ALA A 5 -6.69 13.61 -17.73
N ALA A 6 -7.29 14.01 -16.61
CA ALA A 6 -6.56 14.33 -15.39
C ALA A 6 -5.89 13.08 -14.79
N ARG A 7 -6.56 11.91 -14.81
CA ARG A 7 -5.97 10.63 -14.38
C ARG A 7 -4.81 10.23 -15.27
N GLN A 8 -4.96 10.33 -16.60
CA GLN A 8 -3.88 10.02 -17.52
C GLN A 8 -2.68 10.94 -17.31
N GLN A 9 -2.92 12.24 -17.10
CA GLN A 9 -1.85 13.20 -16.78
C GLN A 9 -1.13 12.83 -15.48
N MET A 10 -1.86 12.40 -14.42
CA MET A 10 -1.25 11.92 -13.18
C MET A 10 -0.33 10.72 -13.45
N VAL A 11 -0.77 9.74 -14.25
CA VAL A 11 0.04 8.57 -14.57
C VAL A 11 1.29 8.97 -15.35
N ASP A 12 1.15 9.80 -16.40
CA ASP A 12 2.26 10.15 -17.29
C ASP A 12 3.27 11.13 -16.65
N GLN A 13 2.80 12.10 -15.86
CA GLN A 13 3.64 13.18 -15.37
C GLN A 13 4.09 13.03 -13.91
N GLN A 14 3.38 12.25 -13.10
CA GLN A 14 3.74 12.06 -11.70
C GLN A 14 4.27 10.65 -11.44
N ILE A 15 3.57 9.61 -11.93
CA ILE A 15 3.90 8.23 -11.60
C ILE A 15 5.08 7.73 -12.44
N ARG A 16 5.04 7.89 -13.76
CA ARG A 16 6.13 7.44 -14.65
C ARG A 16 7.45 8.16 -14.38
N THR A 17 7.42 9.43 -14.04
CA THR A 17 8.61 10.22 -13.71
C THR A 17 9.29 9.77 -12.42
N TRP A 18 8.60 8.99 -11.59
CA TRP A 18 9.12 8.33 -10.38
C TRP A 18 9.53 6.87 -10.65
N GLU A 19 9.98 6.59 -11.87
CA GLU A 19 10.51 5.28 -12.28
C GLU A 19 9.50 4.13 -12.19
N VAL A 20 8.21 4.42 -12.30
CA VAL A 20 7.18 3.38 -12.43
C VAL A 20 7.01 3.10 -13.92
N LEU A 21 7.58 1.99 -14.39
CA LEU A 21 7.71 1.68 -15.81
C LEU A 21 7.03 0.36 -16.21
N ASP A 22 6.61 -0.49 -15.26
CA ASP A 22 5.88 -1.73 -15.55
C ASP A 22 4.52 -1.38 -16.19
N PRO A 23 4.28 -1.80 -17.46
CA PRO A 23 3.02 -1.48 -18.14
C PRO A 23 1.79 -1.97 -17.39
N ARG A 24 1.86 -3.14 -16.73
CA ARG A 24 0.74 -3.72 -15.97
C ARG A 24 0.36 -2.83 -14.78
N VAL A 25 1.37 -2.25 -14.11
CA VAL A 25 1.17 -1.30 -13.01
C VAL A 25 0.53 -0.01 -13.51
N LEU A 26 1.04 0.54 -14.62
CA LEU A 26 0.50 1.75 -15.24
C LEU A 26 -0.93 1.54 -15.72
N ASP A 27 -1.24 0.38 -16.31
CA ASP A 27 -2.59 0.01 -16.74
C ASP A 27 -3.55 -0.09 -15.56
N ALA A 28 -3.13 -0.74 -14.45
CA ALA A 28 -3.94 -0.84 -13.24
C ALA A 28 -4.23 0.55 -12.63
N LEU A 29 -3.23 1.43 -12.54
CA LEU A 29 -3.38 2.79 -12.03
C LEU A 29 -4.26 3.67 -12.94
N SER A 30 -4.24 3.43 -14.25
CA SER A 30 -5.11 4.10 -15.23
C SER A 30 -6.55 3.59 -15.16
N ALA A 31 -6.75 2.28 -14.94
CA ALA A 31 -8.05 1.63 -14.91
C ALA A 31 -8.83 1.93 -13.62
N VAL A 32 -8.16 2.01 -12.47
CA VAL A 32 -8.82 2.26 -11.17
C VAL A 32 -9.15 3.75 -11.02
N PRO A 33 -10.44 4.13 -10.87
CA PRO A 33 -10.84 5.53 -10.75
C PRO A 33 -10.47 6.08 -9.36
N ARG A 34 -9.25 6.64 -9.22
CA ARG A 34 -8.71 7.13 -7.95
C ARG A 34 -9.67 8.11 -7.24
N GLU A 35 -10.34 8.97 -8.00
CA GLU A 35 -11.31 9.94 -7.53
C GLU A 35 -12.53 9.32 -6.82
N ALA A 36 -12.84 8.05 -7.11
CA ALA A 36 -13.90 7.31 -6.42
C ALA A 36 -13.48 6.82 -5.02
N PHE A 37 -12.20 6.82 -4.73
CA PHE A 37 -11.62 6.40 -3.46
C PHE A 37 -11.23 7.57 -2.54
N VAL A 38 -11.40 8.80 -3.01
CA VAL A 38 -11.11 10.01 -2.24
C VAL A 38 -12.39 10.49 -1.56
N PRO A 39 -12.34 10.90 -0.26
CA PRO A 39 -13.49 11.48 0.41
C PRO A 39 -14.08 12.66 -0.38
N PRO A 40 -15.40 12.85 -0.37
CA PRO A 40 -16.07 13.86 -1.20
C PRO A 40 -15.51 15.28 -1.05
N GLU A 41 -15.14 15.67 0.17
CA GLU A 41 -14.58 16.99 0.50
C GLU A 41 -13.18 17.23 -0.07
N TYR A 42 -12.46 16.18 -0.44
CA TYR A 42 -11.09 16.26 -1.02
C TYR A 42 -11.03 15.77 -2.47
N ARG A 43 -12.17 15.54 -3.13
CA ARG A 43 -12.20 14.93 -4.47
C ARG A 43 -11.43 15.74 -5.52
N GLU A 44 -11.36 17.06 -5.37
CA GLU A 44 -10.56 17.93 -6.26
C GLU A 44 -9.06 17.66 -6.16
N LEU A 45 -8.59 17.07 -5.05
CA LEU A 45 -7.20 16.70 -4.83
C LEU A 45 -6.87 15.28 -5.29
N ALA A 46 -7.82 14.55 -5.87
CA ALA A 46 -7.63 13.13 -6.21
C ALA A 46 -6.38 12.84 -7.03
N PHE A 47 -5.97 13.76 -7.89
CA PHE A 47 -4.82 13.63 -8.78
C PHE A 47 -3.62 14.47 -8.36
N ALA A 48 -3.67 15.12 -7.19
CA ALA A 48 -2.53 15.86 -6.65
C ALA A 48 -1.45 14.91 -6.12
N ASP A 49 -0.18 15.29 -6.29
CA ASP A 49 0.96 14.55 -5.74
C ASP A 49 1.15 14.84 -4.24
N ALA A 50 0.13 14.57 -3.46
CA ALA A 50 0.07 14.83 -2.03
C ALA A 50 -0.73 13.74 -1.30
N PRO A 51 -0.45 13.49 0.00
CA PRO A 51 -1.32 12.67 0.83
C PRO A 51 -2.66 13.37 1.08
N ILE A 52 -3.76 12.61 1.07
CA ILE A 52 -5.13 13.13 1.24
C ILE A 52 -5.70 12.61 2.55
N PRO A 53 -6.25 13.49 3.43
CA PRO A 53 -6.89 13.04 4.66
C PRO A 53 -8.07 12.10 4.38
N ILE A 54 -8.16 10.99 5.13
CA ILE A 54 -9.22 9.97 4.97
C ILE A 54 -9.98 9.68 6.26
N GLY A 55 -9.82 10.53 7.26
CA GLY A 55 -10.37 10.34 8.60
C GLY A 55 -9.44 9.53 9.52
N PHE A 56 -9.83 9.39 10.77
CA PHE A 56 -9.09 8.64 11.81
C PHE A 56 -7.61 9.09 12.01
N GLY A 57 -7.26 10.32 11.63
CA GLY A 57 -5.89 10.79 11.60
C GLY A 57 -5.01 10.16 10.52
N GLN A 58 -5.61 9.43 9.57
CA GLN A 58 -4.91 8.72 8.50
C GLN A 58 -4.98 9.48 7.18
N THR A 59 -4.07 9.13 6.26
CA THR A 59 -4.02 9.73 4.92
C THR A 59 -3.93 8.68 3.83
N MET A 60 -4.57 8.92 2.70
CA MET A 60 -4.35 8.19 1.46
C MET A 60 -2.99 8.59 0.90
N LEU A 61 -2.17 7.62 0.54
CA LEU A 61 -0.83 7.86 0.00
C LEU A 61 -0.87 8.65 -1.32
N ALA A 62 0.16 9.46 -1.57
CA ALA A 62 0.33 10.14 -2.84
C ALA A 62 0.40 9.15 -4.02
N PRO A 63 -0.07 9.51 -5.23
CA PRO A 63 -0.12 8.61 -6.38
C PRO A 63 1.23 7.96 -6.72
N LYS A 64 2.31 8.75 -6.72
CA LYS A 64 3.66 8.27 -7.01
C LYS A 64 4.12 7.16 -6.05
N LEU A 65 3.81 7.31 -4.76
CA LEU A 65 4.19 6.31 -3.75
C LEU A 65 3.42 5.00 -3.95
N GLN A 66 2.12 5.07 -4.27
CA GLN A 66 1.32 3.89 -4.58
C GLN A 66 1.83 3.17 -5.83
N GLY A 67 2.23 3.92 -6.86
CA GLY A 67 2.88 3.37 -8.05
C GLY A 67 4.20 2.66 -7.72
N ARG A 68 5.05 3.27 -6.88
CA ARG A 68 6.32 2.67 -6.43
C ARG A 68 6.11 1.39 -5.62
N ILE A 69 5.09 1.33 -4.75
CA ILE A 69 4.71 0.13 -4.02
C ILE A 69 4.35 -1.00 -4.98
N LEU A 70 3.45 -0.73 -5.94
CA LEU A 70 3.00 -1.72 -6.91
C LEU A 70 4.17 -2.23 -7.77
N GLN A 71 5.05 -1.34 -8.24
CA GLN A 71 6.20 -1.73 -9.05
C GLN A 71 7.24 -2.52 -8.25
N ALA A 72 7.55 -2.11 -7.02
CA ALA A 72 8.51 -2.82 -6.17
C ALA A 72 8.04 -4.24 -5.83
N LEU A 73 6.75 -4.39 -5.56
CA LEU A 73 6.14 -5.70 -5.34
C LEU A 73 6.01 -6.51 -6.63
N GLY A 74 5.70 -5.88 -7.77
CA GLY A 74 5.50 -6.52 -9.06
C GLY A 74 4.56 -7.73 -9.01
N PRO A 75 3.30 -7.60 -8.55
CA PRO A 75 2.43 -8.75 -8.37
C PRO A 75 2.16 -9.48 -9.68
N ASN A 76 2.02 -10.80 -9.61
CA ASN A 76 1.70 -11.67 -10.75
C ASN A 76 0.28 -12.22 -10.61
N ALA A 77 -0.31 -12.63 -11.73
CA ALA A 77 -1.67 -13.14 -11.77
C ALA A 77 -1.90 -14.45 -10.94
N THR A 78 -0.84 -15.06 -10.43
CA THR A 78 -0.90 -16.24 -9.55
C THR A 78 -0.66 -15.91 -8.08
N ASP A 79 -0.28 -14.68 -7.75
CA ASP A 79 0.11 -14.29 -6.41
C ASP A 79 -1.07 -14.13 -5.45
N SER A 80 -0.86 -14.53 -4.22
CA SER A 80 -1.66 -14.15 -3.06
C SER A 80 -1.03 -12.94 -2.38
N VAL A 81 -1.77 -11.84 -2.26
CA VAL A 81 -1.27 -10.57 -1.75
C VAL A 81 -1.96 -10.16 -0.45
N LEU A 82 -1.18 -9.70 0.52
CA LEU A 82 -1.67 -9.03 1.71
C LEU A 82 -1.35 -7.53 1.64
N GLU A 83 -2.34 -6.70 1.89
CA GLU A 83 -2.16 -5.29 2.19
C GLU A 83 -2.45 -5.03 3.67
N VAL A 84 -1.57 -4.29 4.33
CA VAL A 84 -1.71 -3.82 5.71
C VAL A 84 -1.88 -2.31 5.69
N GLY A 85 -3.07 -1.85 6.08
CA GLY A 85 -3.52 -0.47 5.95
C GLY A 85 -4.34 -0.26 4.68
N SER A 86 -5.60 -0.73 4.69
CA SER A 86 -6.52 -0.61 3.54
C SER A 86 -6.81 0.83 3.15
N GLY A 87 -6.88 1.72 4.15
CA GLY A 87 -7.34 3.08 3.96
C GLY A 87 -8.69 3.12 3.24
N THR A 88 -8.75 3.83 2.12
CA THR A 88 -9.96 3.93 1.29
C THR A 88 -10.10 2.82 0.25
N GLY A 89 -9.12 1.89 0.14
CA GLY A 89 -9.17 0.72 -0.74
C GLY A 89 -8.60 0.92 -2.15
N TYR A 90 -7.98 2.06 -2.45
CA TYR A 90 -7.44 2.33 -3.80
C TYR A 90 -6.28 1.40 -4.17
N LEU A 91 -5.29 1.27 -3.29
CA LEU A 91 -4.16 0.36 -3.52
C LEU A 91 -4.63 -1.09 -3.52
N SER A 92 -5.58 -1.46 -2.64
CA SER A 92 -6.24 -2.77 -2.63
C SER A 92 -6.84 -3.11 -4.00
N ALA A 93 -7.57 -2.15 -4.61
CA ALA A 93 -8.18 -2.32 -5.93
C ALA A 93 -7.11 -2.55 -7.02
N CYS A 94 -6.03 -1.75 -7.02
CA CYS A 94 -4.92 -1.92 -7.96
C CYS A 94 -4.22 -3.28 -7.79
N LEU A 95 -3.93 -3.69 -6.55
CA LEU A 95 -3.34 -5.00 -6.25
C LEU A 95 -4.22 -6.15 -6.75
N SER A 96 -5.54 -6.03 -6.58
CA SER A 96 -6.48 -7.09 -6.99
C SER A 96 -6.60 -7.27 -8.51
N LEU A 97 -6.26 -6.25 -9.30
CA LEU A 97 -6.19 -6.37 -10.75
C LEU A 97 -4.90 -7.04 -11.24
N LEU A 98 -3.88 -7.10 -10.38
CA LEU A 98 -2.54 -7.61 -10.69
C LEU A 98 -2.27 -9.00 -10.11
N SER A 99 -3.12 -9.50 -9.22
CA SER A 99 -2.90 -10.73 -8.45
C SER A 99 -4.07 -11.71 -8.55
N ALA A 100 -3.84 -12.97 -8.12
CA ALA A 100 -4.89 -13.98 -8.04
C ALA A 100 -5.87 -13.70 -6.90
N SER A 101 -5.34 -13.24 -5.77
CA SER A 101 -6.14 -12.92 -4.58
C SER A 101 -5.49 -11.78 -3.78
N THR A 102 -6.34 -10.88 -3.28
CA THR A 102 -5.92 -9.78 -2.42
C THR A 102 -6.73 -9.80 -1.14
N ARG A 103 -6.03 -9.87 -0.02
CA ARG A 103 -6.57 -9.60 1.32
C ARG A 103 -6.03 -8.26 1.80
N SER A 104 -6.91 -7.43 2.35
CA SER A 104 -6.53 -6.11 2.84
C SER A 104 -7.08 -5.93 4.26
N ILE A 105 -6.22 -5.57 5.20
CA ILE A 105 -6.57 -5.41 6.62
C ILE A 105 -6.38 -3.96 7.06
N ASP A 106 -7.28 -3.50 7.93
CA ASP A 106 -7.18 -2.21 8.59
C ASP A 106 -7.76 -2.30 10.00
N ILE A 107 -7.17 -1.56 10.93
CA ILE A 107 -7.66 -1.52 12.31
C ILE A 107 -8.97 -0.74 12.45
N HIS A 108 -9.23 0.19 11.52
CA HIS A 108 -10.41 1.05 11.52
C HIS A 108 -11.57 0.43 10.73
N ALA A 109 -12.62 0.00 11.44
CA ALA A 109 -13.84 -0.52 10.82
C ALA A 109 -14.48 0.47 9.80
N GLY A 110 -14.40 1.78 10.08
CA GLY A 110 -14.91 2.82 9.18
C GLY A 110 -14.16 2.89 7.85
N LEU A 111 -12.82 2.69 7.86
CA LEU A 111 -12.02 2.64 6.63
C LEU A 111 -12.33 1.36 5.83
N ILE A 112 -12.45 0.21 6.48
CA ILE A 112 -12.87 -1.05 5.83
C ILE A 112 -14.25 -0.89 5.17
N GLY A 113 -15.20 -0.27 5.85
CA GLY A 113 -16.53 0.02 5.28
C GLY A 113 -16.46 0.91 4.04
N SER A 114 -15.65 1.97 4.10
CA SER A 114 -15.42 2.88 2.98
C SER A 114 -14.71 2.16 1.81
N ALA A 115 -13.67 1.38 2.09
CA ALA A 115 -12.93 0.63 1.08
C ALA A 115 -13.83 -0.36 0.34
N ALA A 116 -14.67 -1.11 1.06
CA ALA A 116 -15.62 -2.05 0.47
C ALA A 116 -16.70 -1.35 -0.39
N LEU A 117 -17.13 -0.15 0.00
CA LEU A 117 -18.07 0.66 -0.78
C LEU A 117 -17.40 1.18 -2.06
N ASN A 118 -16.21 1.77 -1.93
CA ASN A 118 -15.47 2.37 -3.03
C ASN A 118 -15.07 1.33 -4.09
N LEU A 119 -14.78 0.08 -3.66
CA LEU A 119 -14.41 -1.02 -4.55
C LEU A 119 -15.47 -1.29 -5.63
N ARG A 120 -16.74 -0.93 -5.38
CA ARG A 120 -17.82 -1.06 -6.37
C ARG A 120 -17.57 -0.26 -7.65
N ALA A 121 -16.71 0.77 -7.60
CA ALA A 121 -16.30 1.52 -8.78
C ALA A 121 -15.37 0.73 -9.72
N VAL A 122 -14.89 -0.46 -9.29
CA VAL A 122 -13.99 -1.33 -10.07
C VAL A 122 -14.61 -2.74 -10.17
N PRO A 123 -15.50 -3.01 -11.12
CA PRO A 123 -16.29 -4.25 -11.17
C PRO A 123 -15.49 -5.55 -11.18
N ASN A 124 -14.28 -5.50 -11.74
CA ASN A 124 -13.37 -6.67 -11.84
C ASN A 124 -12.46 -6.85 -10.62
N ALA A 125 -12.40 -5.88 -9.71
CA ALA A 125 -11.59 -6.00 -8.50
C ALA A 125 -12.27 -6.94 -7.49
N ARG A 126 -11.47 -7.76 -6.83
CA ARG A 126 -11.90 -8.69 -5.79
C ARG A 126 -10.92 -8.61 -4.62
N VAL A 127 -11.38 -8.03 -3.52
CA VAL A 127 -10.58 -7.84 -2.30
C VAL A 127 -11.34 -8.41 -1.12
N GLN A 128 -10.65 -9.20 -0.30
CA GLN A 128 -11.15 -9.61 1.00
C GLN A 128 -10.72 -8.58 2.04
N PHE A 129 -11.64 -7.71 2.42
CA PHE A 129 -11.41 -6.73 3.49
C PHE A 129 -11.67 -7.35 4.86
N GLU A 130 -10.82 -7.02 5.84
CA GLU A 130 -10.94 -7.50 7.21
C GLU A 130 -10.56 -6.40 8.21
N ILE A 131 -11.39 -6.24 9.25
CA ILE A 131 -11.07 -5.38 10.39
C ILE A 131 -10.09 -6.16 11.28
N ARG A 132 -8.82 -5.74 11.28
CA ARG A 132 -7.78 -6.44 12.00
C ARG A 132 -6.62 -5.52 12.37
N ASP A 133 -6.13 -5.66 13.60
CA ASP A 133 -4.82 -5.12 13.99
C ASP A 133 -3.70 -6.02 13.44
N ALA A 134 -2.78 -5.44 12.67
CA ALA A 134 -1.62 -6.17 12.16
C ALA A 134 -0.66 -6.65 13.26
N PHE A 135 -0.80 -6.09 14.47
CA PHE A 135 0.04 -6.42 15.63
C PHE A 135 -0.64 -7.36 16.64
N ASP A 136 -1.83 -7.89 16.34
CA ASP A 136 -2.45 -8.92 17.15
C ASP A 136 -1.57 -10.20 17.20
N ALA A 137 -1.90 -11.11 18.13
CA ALA A 137 -1.14 -12.33 18.36
C ALA A 137 -1.32 -13.38 17.25
N ALA A 138 -2.35 -13.25 16.40
CA ALA A 138 -2.63 -14.25 15.37
C ALA A 138 -1.70 -14.09 14.16
N PRO A 139 -1.22 -15.18 13.55
CA PRO A 139 -0.39 -15.11 12.35
C PRO A 139 -1.10 -14.39 11.20
N LEU A 140 -0.38 -13.57 10.46
CA LEU A 140 -0.93 -12.89 9.28
C LEU A 140 -1.31 -13.85 8.15
N GLY A 141 -0.69 -15.02 8.09
CA GLY A 141 -0.78 -16.01 7.01
C GLY A 141 0.48 -16.01 6.16
N GLU A 142 0.44 -16.67 5.00
CA GLU A 142 1.56 -16.76 4.07
C GLU A 142 1.16 -16.20 2.70
N TYR A 143 1.97 -15.27 2.18
CA TYR A 143 1.69 -14.53 0.96
C TYR A 143 2.89 -14.50 0.02
N ASP A 144 2.62 -14.34 -1.27
CA ASP A 144 3.65 -14.13 -2.29
C ASP A 144 4.10 -12.66 -2.31
N ALA A 145 3.21 -11.74 -1.93
CA ALA A 145 3.56 -10.32 -1.76
C ALA A 145 2.83 -9.71 -0.57
N ILE A 146 3.52 -8.82 0.15
CA ILE A 146 2.96 -8.06 1.27
C ILE A 146 3.26 -6.57 1.07
N ALA A 147 2.22 -5.72 1.12
CA ALA A 147 2.32 -4.27 1.13
C ALA A 147 2.01 -3.73 2.52
N VAL A 148 2.97 -3.10 3.20
CA VAL A 148 2.73 -2.38 4.45
C VAL A 148 2.70 -0.88 4.12
N THR A 149 1.52 -0.26 4.22
CA THR A 149 1.27 1.10 3.71
C THR A 149 1.51 2.22 4.72
N GLY A 150 1.61 1.89 5.99
CA GLY A 150 2.07 2.79 7.04
C GLY A 150 3.53 2.50 7.43
N SER A 151 4.20 3.45 8.09
CA SER A 151 5.58 3.21 8.52
C SER A 151 5.66 2.36 9.80
N LEU A 152 6.80 1.71 9.96
CA LEU A 152 7.24 1.01 11.16
C LEU A 152 8.39 1.80 11.78
N PRO A 153 8.22 2.47 12.92
CA PRO A 153 9.33 3.18 13.57
C PRO A 153 10.51 2.27 13.90
N VAL A 154 10.24 0.98 14.15
CA VAL A 154 11.22 -0.10 14.29
C VAL A 154 10.79 -1.25 13.37
N TYR A 155 11.73 -1.80 12.61
CA TYR A 155 11.45 -2.93 11.73
C TYR A 155 10.88 -4.12 12.51
N ASP A 156 9.76 -4.67 12.03
CA ASP A 156 9.10 -5.82 12.65
C ASP A 156 9.16 -7.04 11.74
N THR A 157 9.81 -8.09 12.19
CA THR A 157 10.03 -9.33 11.42
C THR A 157 8.75 -10.15 11.18
N ARG A 158 7.62 -9.81 11.82
CA ARG A 158 6.34 -10.51 11.59
C ARG A 158 5.91 -10.47 10.14
N PHE A 159 6.16 -9.35 9.45
CA PHE A 159 5.77 -9.17 8.06
C PHE A 159 6.62 -10.01 7.11
N GLU A 160 7.94 -10.08 7.32
CA GLU A 160 8.81 -10.92 6.47
C GLU A 160 8.58 -12.41 6.68
N ARG A 161 8.19 -12.81 7.92
CA ARG A 161 7.80 -14.21 8.21
C ARG A 161 6.49 -14.62 7.56
N GLY A 162 5.63 -13.67 7.20
CA GLY A 162 4.43 -13.87 6.42
C GLY A 162 4.66 -14.08 4.92
N LEU A 163 5.91 -14.05 4.45
CA LEU A 163 6.24 -14.33 3.05
C LEU A 163 6.44 -15.83 2.82
N ARG A 164 5.96 -16.32 1.69
CA ARG A 164 6.44 -17.59 1.12
C ARG A 164 7.88 -17.45 0.63
N VAL A 165 8.58 -18.56 0.47
CA VAL A 165 9.89 -18.56 -0.21
C VAL A 165 9.71 -18.03 -1.64
N GLY A 166 10.55 -17.08 -2.06
CA GLY A 166 10.40 -16.32 -3.29
C GLY A 166 9.47 -15.10 -3.18
N GLY A 167 8.80 -14.91 -2.03
CA GLY A 167 7.92 -13.78 -1.79
C GLY A 167 8.65 -12.47 -1.50
N ARG A 168 7.90 -11.35 -1.56
CA ARG A 168 8.43 -10.00 -1.39
C ARG A 168 7.52 -9.12 -0.54
N LEU A 169 8.15 -8.30 0.31
CA LEU A 169 7.49 -7.36 1.21
C LEU A 169 7.98 -5.95 0.88
N PHE A 170 7.04 -5.03 0.69
CA PHE A 170 7.32 -3.61 0.73
C PHE A 170 6.96 -3.06 2.11
N VAL A 171 7.89 -2.34 2.73
CA VAL A 171 7.71 -1.75 4.05
C VAL A 171 8.45 -0.41 4.13
N ILE A 172 7.93 0.53 4.91
CA ILE A 172 8.57 1.82 5.19
C ILE A 172 9.02 1.79 6.64
N VAL A 173 10.33 2.00 6.88
CA VAL A 173 10.95 1.87 8.20
C VAL A 173 11.59 3.18 8.64
N GLY A 174 11.41 3.53 9.90
CA GLY A 174 11.96 4.74 10.49
C GLY A 174 10.89 5.69 11.02
N ALA A 175 11.33 6.85 11.44
CA ALA A 175 10.49 7.94 11.95
C ALA A 175 10.86 9.26 11.28
N ALA A 176 9.89 10.17 11.18
CA ALA A 176 10.13 11.50 10.63
C ALA A 176 11.37 12.17 11.28
N PRO A 177 12.21 12.90 10.52
CA PRO A 177 11.93 13.40 9.17
C PRO A 177 12.36 12.48 8.02
N VAL A 178 13.01 11.34 8.30
CA VAL A 178 13.52 10.44 7.26
C VAL A 178 13.10 9.01 7.55
N MET A 179 12.42 8.38 6.60
CA MET A 179 12.04 6.97 6.63
C MET A 179 12.49 6.31 5.34
N ASP A 180 12.85 5.06 5.41
CA ASP A 180 13.39 4.28 4.30
C ASP A 180 12.33 3.31 3.76
N ALA A 181 12.01 3.41 2.48
CA ALA A 181 11.19 2.42 1.79
C ALA A 181 12.06 1.23 1.40
N VAL A 182 11.74 0.06 1.93
CA VAL A 182 12.55 -1.15 1.84
C VAL A 182 11.76 -2.25 1.11
N LEU A 183 12.40 -2.92 0.17
CA LEU A 183 11.95 -4.17 -0.41
C LEU A 183 12.68 -5.33 0.27
N VAL A 184 11.93 -6.26 0.84
CA VAL A 184 12.44 -7.48 1.44
C VAL A 184 12.05 -8.65 0.56
N ARG A 185 13.00 -9.50 0.20
CA ARG A 185 12.75 -10.74 -0.56
C ARG A 185 13.13 -11.93 0.29
N ARG A 186 12.22 -12.88 0.46
CA ARG A 186 12.53 -14.15 1.09
C ARG A 186 13.15 -15.08 0.06
N VAL A 187 14.45 -15.35 0.17
CA VAL A 187 15.22 -16.13 -0.80
C VAL A 187 15.31 -17.60 -0.43
N ASP A 188 15.17 -17.92 0.88
CA ASP A 188 15.12 -19.29 1.39
C ASP A 188 14.27 -19.37 2.67
N THR A 189 14.15 -20.55 3.25
CA THR A 189 13.32 -20.81 4.45
C THR A 189 13.63 -19.87 5.62
N ASN A 190 14.90 -19.52 5.83
CA ASN A 190 15.37 -18.65 6.91
C ASN A 190 16.28 -17.54 6.39
N GLU A 191 16.13 -17.12 5.14
CA GLU A 191 17.01 -16.11 4.55
C GLU A 191 16.19 -15.03 3.83
N TRP A 192 16.50 -13.76 4.14
CA TRP A 192 15.86 -12.58 3.56
C TRP A 192 16.91 -11.57 3.11
N ILE A 193 16.74 -11.02 1.93
CA ILE A 193 17.53 -9.92 1.39
C ILE A 193 16.71 -8.64 1.50
N ARG A 194 17.32 -7.56 1.99
CA ARG A 194 16.70 -6.23 2.13
C ARG A 194 17.40 -5.24 1.24
N GLU A 195 16.61 -4.47 0.51
CA GLU A 195 17.08 -3.44 -0.42
C GLU A 195 16.38 -2.12 -0.09
N SER A 196 17.14 -1.08 0.19
CA SER A 196 16.63 0.29 0.31
C SER A 196 16.31 0.83 -1.08
N LEU A 197 15.09 1.35 -1.26
CA LEU A 197 14.61 1.83 -2.55
C LEU A 197 14.66 3.35 -2.67
N PHE A 198 14.14 4.05 -1.67
CA PHE A 198 14.07 5.52 -1.62
C PHE A 198 13.63 5.99 -0.23
N GLU A 199 13.89 7.26 0.06
CA GLU A 199 13.42 7.92 1.29
C GLU A 199 12.01 8.50 1.10
N THR A 200 11.19 8.42 2.17
CA THR A 200 9.84 8.97 2.20
C THR A 200 9.42 9.29 3.62
N VAL A 201 8.24 9.88 3.80
CA VAL A 201 7.61 10.08 5.11
C VAL A 201 6.13 9.76 5.01
N VAL A 202 5.67 8.80 5.82
CA VAL A 202 4.26 8.43 5.93
C VAL A 202 3.84 8.28 7.39
N MET A 203 2.54 8.27 7.65
CA MET A 203 2.01 8.01 8.99
C MET A 203 2.40 6.60 9.46
N PRO A 204 2.77 6.42 10.75
CA PRO A 204 3.06 5.09 11.28
C PRO A 204 1.78 4.26 11.37
N LEU A 205 1.93 2.93 11.27
CA LEU A 205 0.87 2.02 11.65
C LEU A 205 0.54 2.19 13.13
N ILE A 206 -0.75 2.14 13.45
CA ILE A 206 -1.21 2.12 14.84
C ILE A 206 -0.71 0.84 15.50
N ASN A 207 -0.30 0.94 16.76
CA ASN A 207 0.29 -0.13 17.55
C ASN A 207 1.66 -0.64 17.07
N ALA A 208 2.29 0.01 16.07
CA ALA A 208 3.68 -0.27 15.73
C ALA A 208 4.61 0.07 16.91
N THR A 209 5.62 -0.77 17.11
CA THR A 209 6.62 -0.56 18.17
C THR A 209 7.28 0.80 18.03
N ALA A 210 7.18 1.64 19.04
CA ALA A 210 7.85 2.93 19.06
C ALA A 210 9.37 2.78 19.18
N ALA A 211 10.12 3.62 18.49
CA ALA A 211 11.56 3.70 18.72
C ALA A 211 11.86 4.16 20.16
N GLN A 212 12.81 3.51 20.82
CA GLN A 212 13.25 3.95 22.14
C GLN A 212 13.83 5.37 22.05
N ARG A 213 13.22 6.30 22.76
CA ARG A 213 13.81 7.64 22.92
C ARG A 213 14.91 7.55 23.97
N PHE A 214 16.14 7.91 23.60
CA PHE A 214 17.17 8.16 24.59
C PHE A 214 16.75 9.42 25.38
N VAL A 215 16.56 9.25 26.68
CA VAL A 215 16.41 10.35 27.61
C VAL A 215 17.80 10.56 28.23
N PHE A 216 18.42 11.71 27.95
CA PHE A 216 19.67 12.13 28.58
C PHE A 216 19.40 12.72 29.96
#